data_5083f0f7bbb5ceca71ca9e8a9e3cc651
#
_entry.id   5083f0f7bbb5ceca71ca9e8a9e3cc651
#
_cell.length_a   1.000
_cell.length_b   1.000
_cell.length_c   1.000
_cell.angle_alpha   90.00
_cell.angle_beta   90.00
_cell.angle_gamma   90.00
#
_symmetry.space_group_name_H-M   'P 1'
#
loop_
_entity.id
_entity.type
_entity.pdbx_description
1 polymer ?
#
loop_
_entity_poly.entity_id
_entity_poly.type
_entity_poly.pdbx_seq_one_letter_code
_entity_poly.pdbx_strand_id
1 'polypeptide(L)'
;EQLNKIFNEVLESGQLILSDENRNLEKNISEYLDTKYCVTLNSGTDALMMGLWALNIRKGDEVITPAVSFIATAAAIDHVGAKPVFVDVGEDLNIDIEKIEEKINDKTKAIVPVHWTGKMCDMEKIKNIAQKYDLKIIEDAAQAIGSELDNKKPGHYSDFATFSTHPLKILNGIGDGGFLTSNDKEACDKINKYRNHGIESRDNYEFYGVNSRMDALSAGVVNYRLGKIKSLIEKRKRNIDLYKSNIKTKNFRFIEHKKNEIESHTMLVSFAEDRDGLQKYLSEHDIQSLVYYGTPLHLQNASKKHGYKKGDFPNAEYLCDRVISLPFHQYLEEEEILLVSDMVNKFYA
;
A
#
# COMPACT_ATOMS: atom_id res chain seq x y z
N GLU A 1 15.18 -9.29 22.92
CA GLU A 1 16.59 -9.69 22.83
C GLU A 1 17.17 -9.43 21.43
N GLN A 2 16.59 -10.03 20.37
CA GLN A 2 17.11 -9.86 18.98
C GLN A 2 17.11 -8.39 18.49
N LEU A 3 16.07 -7.62 18.80
CA LEU A 3 16.03 -6.20 18.43
C LEU A 3 17.13 -5.38 19.12
N ASN A 4 17.42 -5.67 20.40
CA ASN A 4 18.51 -5.01 21.13
C ASN A 4 19.88 -5.36 20.52
N LYS A 5 20.05 -6.61 20.06
CA LYS A 5 21.26 -7.03 19.34
C LYS A 5 21.47 -6.22 18.05
N ILE A 6 20.45 -6.15 17.20
CA ILE A 6 20.48 -5.34 15.95
C ILE A 6 20.81 -3.88 16.28
N PHE A 7 20.17 -3.31 17.30
CA PHE A 7 20.41 -1.93 17.73
C PHE A 7 21.88 -1.69 18.10
N ASN A 8 22.46 -2.55 18.93
CA ASN A 8 23.85 -2.43 19.35
C ASN A 8 24.82 -2.61 18.16
N GLU A 9 24.62 -3.63 17.33
CA GLU A 9 25.48 -3.90 16.17
C GLU A 9 25.51 -2.72 15.20
N VAL A 10 24.35 -2.11 14.91
CA VAL A 10 24.29 -0.92 14.03
C VAL A 10 25.00 0.28 14.66
N LEU A 11 24.77 0.55 15.95
CA LEU A 11 25.45 1.69 16.63
C LEU A 11 26.95 1.49 16.72
N GLU A 12 27.43 0.29 17.05
CA GLU A 12 28.85 -0.03 17.12
C GLU A 12 29.54 0.07 15.75
N SER A 13 28.83 -0.26 14.66
CA SER A 13 29.35 -0.14 13.29
C SER A 13 29.61 1.30 12.86
N GLY A 14 28.87 2.27 13.41
CA GLY A 14 28.85 3.67 12.98
C GLY A 14 28.25 3.90 11.57
N GLN A 15 27.79 2.85 10.89
CA GLN A 15 27.21 2.93 9.55
C GLN A 15 25.67 3.08 9.64
N LEU A 16 25.19 4.31 9.78
CA LEU A 16 23.80 4.58 10.09
C LEU A 16 22.90 4.75 8.86
N ILE A 17 23.47 4.96 7.67
CA ILE A 17 22.75 5.15 6.40
C ILE A 17 23.50 4.46 5.25
N LEU A 18 22.76 3.94 4.26
CA LEU A 18 23.31 3.22 3.10
C LEU A 18 24.31 2.12 3.50
N SER A 19 24.02 1.45 4.61
CA SER A 19 24.86 0.47 5.28
C SER A 19 24.70 -0.94 4.73
N ASP A 20 25.44 -1.90 5.33
CA ASP A 20 25.24 -3.32 5.06
C ASP A 20 23.83 -3.78 5.41
N GLU A 21 23.22 -3.22 6.46
CA GLU A 21 21.81 -3.53 6.82
C GLU A 21 20.84 -3.17 5.69
N ASN A 22 21.04 -2.03 5.03
CA ASN A 22 20.22 -1.64 3.88
C ASN A 22 20.43 -2.61 2.70
N ARG A 23 21.68 -2.95 2.38
CA ARG A 23 22.00 -3.89 1.29
C ARG A 23 21.44 -5.30 1.55
N ASN A 24 21.55 -5.79 2.78
CA ASN A 24 21.00 -7.07 3.20
C ASN A 24 19.46 -7.08 3.09
N LEU A 25 18.81 -6.01 3.53
CA LEU A 25 17.36 -5.87 3.39
C LEU A 25 16.94 -5.85 1.93
N GLU A 26 17.59 -5.04 1.10
CA GLU A 26 17.32 -4.94 -0.35
C GLU A 26 17.44 -6.30 -1.03
N LYS A 27 18.47 -7.06 -0.73
CA LYS A 27 18.67 -8.43 -1.22
C LYS A 27 17.52 -9.36 -0.77
N ASN A 28 17.23 -9.40 0.52
CA ASN A 28 16.25 -10.33 1.07
C ASN A 28 14.81 -10.00 0.60
N ILE A 29 14.48 -8.71 0.40
CA ILE A 29 13.21 -8.30 -0.21
C ILE A 29 13.13 -8.74 -1.67
N SER A 30 14.21 -8.54 -2.45
CA SER A 30 14.24 -8.98 -3.85
C SER A 30 14.01 -10.48 -3.97
N GLU A 31 14.69 -11.29 -3.14
CA GLU A 31 14.50 -12.74 -3.06
C GLU A 31 13.07 -13.11 -2.63
N TYR A 32 12.53 -12.40 -1.61
CA TYR A 32 11.18 -12.66 -1.11
C TYR A 32 10.08 -12.36 -2.14
N LEU A 33 10.24 -11.31 -2.94
CA LEU A 33 9.26 -10.86 -3.94
C LEU A 33 9.50 -11.42 -5.36
N ASP A 34 10.54 -12.25 -5.55
CA ASP A 34 10.94 -12.79 -6.85
C ASP A 34 11.23 -11.67 -7.88
N THR A 35 11.84 -10.57 -7.43
CA THR A 35 12.29 -9.44 -8.25
C THR A 35 13.81 -9.35 -8.26
N LYS A 36 14.40 -8.66 -9.27
CA LYS A 36 15.87 -8.59 -9.40
C LYS A 36 16.49 -7.54 -8.51
N TYR A 37 15.79 -6.43 -8.26
CA TYR A 37 16.33 -5.25 -7.58
C TYR A 37 15.33 -4.71 -6.58
N CYS A 38 15.85 -4.19 -5.48
CA CYS A 38 15.13 -3.44 -4.47
C CYS A 38 15.94 -2.19 -4.10
N VAL A 39 15.26 -1.08 -3.84
CA VAL A 39 15.85 0.16 -3.36
C VAL A 39 15.08 0.64 -2.14
N THR A 40 15.77 0.72 -0.99
CA THR A 40 15.19 1.23 0.26
C THR A 40 15.14 2.76 0.28
N LEU A 41 14.08 3.32 0.82
CA LEU A 41 13.77 4.75 0.82
C LEU A 41 13.22 5.16 2.19
N ASN A 42 13.07 6.47 2.43
CA ASN A 42 12.56 6.95 3.71
C ASN A 42 11.04 6.80 3.88
N SER A 43 10.30 6.54 2.79
CA SER A 43 8.85 6.32 2.85
C SER A 43 8.30 5.59 1.62
N GLY A 44 7.09 5.01 1.75
CA GLY A 44 6.35 4.49 0.60
C GLY A 44 5.90 5.60 -0.37
N THR A 45 5.70 6.82 0.12
CA THR A 45 5.39 7.99 -0.71
C THR A 45 6.54 8.32 -1.65
N ASP A 46 7.77 8.32 -1.13
CA ASP A 46 8.96 8.54 -1.95
C ASP A 46 9.18 7.40 -2.95
N ALA A 47 8.85 6.16 -2.56
CA ALA A 47 8.90 5.02 -3.47
C ALA A 47 8.00 5.23 -4.70
N LEU A 48 6.77 5.69 -4.49
CA LEU A 48 5.84 6.06 -5.57
C LEU A 48 6.37 7.22 -6.41
N MET A 49 6.79 8.33 -5.77
CA MET A 49 7.32 9.51 -6.48
C MET A 49 8.54 9.16 -7.34
N MET A 50 9.49 8.42 -6.76
CA MET A 50 10.73 8.07 -7.46
C MET A 50 10.49 7.05 -8.58
N GLY A 51 9.55 6.11 -8.40
CA GLY A 51 9.14 5.20 -9.45
C GLY A 51 8.53 5.96 -10.64
N LEU A 52 7.61 6.88 -10.38
CA LEU A 52 7.01 7.75 -11.42
C LEU A 52 8.07 8.58 -12.13
N TRP A 53 8.96 9.24 -11.37
CA TRP A 53 10.04 10.05 -11.91
C TRP A 53 11.00 9.22 -12.77
N ALA A 54 11.39 8.03 -12.33
CA ALA A 54 12.31 7.16 -13.07
C ALA A 54 11.75 6.69 -14.41
N LEU A 55 10.42 6.55 -14.49
CA LEU A 55 9.68 6.25 -15.73
C LEU A 55 9.41 7.49 -16.59
N ASN A 56 10.04 8.63 -16.27
CA ASN A 56 9.87 9.90 -16.97
C ASN A 56 8.45 10.47 -16.98
N ILE A 57 7.63 10.09 -15.99
CA ILE A 57 6.32 10.73 -15.76
C ILE A 57 6.57 12.15 -15.25
N ARG A 58 5.91 13.14 -15.87
CA ARG A 58 6.22 14.55 -15.66
C ARG A 58 5.01 15.45 -15.85
N LYS A 59 5.24 16.76 -15.73
CA LYS A 59 4.22 17.78 -15.93
C LYS A 59 3.55 17.66 -17.30
N GLY A 60 2.23 17.57 -17.28
CA GLY A 60 1.38 17.44 -18.46
C GLY A 60 0.92 16.02 -18.74
N ASP A 61 1.55 15.02 -18.14
CA ASP A 61 1.12 13.64 -18.21
C ASP A 61 -0.08 13.37 -17.30
N GLU A 62 -0.85 12.33 -17.60
CA GLU A 62 -1.95 11.83 -16.80
C GLU A 62 -1.64 10.41 -16.33
N VAL A 63 -1.98 10.13 -15.06
CA VAL A 63 -1.75 8.82 -14.43
C VAL A 63 -3.07 8.32 -13.84
N ILE A 64 -3.50 7.16 -14.29
CA ILE A 64 -4.74 6.52 -13.84
C ILE A 64 -4.51 5.86 -12.47
N THR A 65 -5.45 6.08 -11.53
CA THR A 65 -5.42 5.50 -10.18
C THR A 65 -6.84 5.37 -9.61
N PRO A 66 -7.11 4.50 -8.62
CA PRO A 66 -8.45 4.39 -8.05
C PRO A 66 -8.87 5.64 -7.28
N ALA A 67 -10.19 5.89 -7.24
CA ALA A 67 -10.78 6.96 -6.46
C ALA A 67 -10.72 6.74 -4.93
N VAL A 68 -10.35 5.53 -4.48
CA VAL A 68 -10.15 5.19 -3.07
C VAL A 68 -8.73 4.70 -2.85
N SER A 69 -7.98 5.43 -2.06
CA SER A 69 -6.64 5.09 -1.57
C SER A 69 -6.25 6.03 -0.42
N PHE A 70 -5.11 5.75 0.21
CA PHE A 70 -4.44 6.78 1.00
C PHE A 70 -3.98 7.91 0.08
N ILE A 71 -4.01 9.13 0.60
CA ILE A 71 -3.72 10.34 -0.19
C ILE A 71 -2.34 10.30 -0.87
N ALA A 72 -1.38 9.54 -0.32
CA ALA A 72 -0.02 9.45 -0.84
C ALA A 72 0.03 9.00 -2.31
N THR A 73 -0.89 8.12 -2.74
CA THR A 73 -0.95 7.65 -4.14
C THR A 73 -1.20 8.83 -5.09
N ALA A 74 -2.24 9.62 -4.84
CA ALA A 74 -2.54 10.79 -5.66
C ALA A 74 -1.51 11.91 -5.47
N ALA A 75 -1.00 12.09 -4.24
CA ALA A 75 0.03 13.07 -3.95
C ALA A 75 1.34 12.79 -4.70
N ALA A 76 1.78 11.54 -4.77
CA ALA A 76 2.99 11.16 -5.52
C ALA A 76 2.87 11.52 -7.01
N ILE A 77 1.70 11.29 -7.61
CA ILE A 77 1.40 11.66 -9.00
C ILE A 77 1.45 13.18 -9.17
N ASP A 78 0.83 13.92 -8.26
CA ASP A 78 0.81 15.39 -8.31
C ASP A 78 2.20 16.01 -8.08
N HIS A 79 3.02 15.42 -7.20
CA HIS A 79 4.37 15.90 -6.90
C HIS A 79 5.34 15.77 -8.07
N VAL A 80 5.20 14.78 -8.94
CA VAL A 80 5.99 14.71 -10.19
C VAL A 80 5.44 15.63 -11.28
N GLY A 81 4.36 16.38 -10.98
CA GLY A 81 3.73 17.34 -11.89
C GLY A 81 2.69 16.72 -12.82
N ALA A 82 2.42 15.43 -12.70
CA ALA A 82 1.39 14.75 -13.48
C ALA A 82 0.00 14.97 -12.84
N LYS A 83 -1.05 14.68 -13.61
CA LYS A 83 -2.43 14.78 -13.14
C LYS A 83 -2.94 13.39 -12.74
N PRO A 84 -3.41 13.17 -11.50
CA PRO A 84 -4.14 11.95 -11.15
C PRO A 84 -5.49 11.91 -11.87
N VAL A 85 -5.71 10.83 -12.62
CA VAL A 85 -6.99 10.53 -13.28
C VAL A 85 -7.65 9.40 -12.53
N PHE A 86 -8.72 9.72 -11.80
CA PHE A 86 -9.39 8.73 -10.98
C PHE A 86 -10.30 7.83 -11.80
N VAL A 87 -10.36 6.56 -11.37
CA VAL A 87 -11.29 5.53 -11.82
C VAL A 87 -12.06 5.03 -10.62
N ASP A 88 -13.33 4.73 -10.79
CA ASP A 88 -14.18 4.15 -9.74
C ASP A 88 -13.62 2.81 -9.24
N VAL A 89 -14.15 2.28 -8.17
CA VAL A 89 -13.67 1.05 -7.54
C VAL A 89 -14.72 -0.05 -7.61
N GLY A 90 -14.24 -1.30 -7.54
CA GLY A 90 -15.09 -2.47 -7.34
C GLY A 90 -15.56 -2.60 -5.88
N GLU A 91 -16.31 -3.66 -5.60
CA GLU A 91 -16.85 -4.00 -4.28
C GLU A 91 -15.76 -4.25 -3.21
N ASP A 92 -14.54 -4.45 -3.63
CA ASP A 92 -13.36 -4.68 -2.80
C ASP A 92 -12.48 -3.43 -2.62
N LEU A 93 -12.96 -2.26 -3.10
CA LEU A 93 -12.24 -0.97 -3.10
C LEU A 93 -10.99 -0.94 -4.01
N ASN A 94 -10.67 -2.00 -4.72
CA ASN A 94 -9.66 -1.97 -5.76
C ASN A 94 -10.20 -1.28 -7.03
N ILE A 95 -9.30 -0.80 -7.88
CA ILE A 95 -9.67 -0.13 -9.13
C ILE A 95 -10.60 -0.99 -9.99
N ASP A 96 -11.69 -0.41 -10.47
CA ASP A 96 -12.59 -1.07 -11.43
C ASP A 96 -11.91 -1.11 -12.81
N ILE A 97 -11.38 -2.29 -13.15
CA ILE A 97 -10.57 -2.50 -14.35
C ILE A 97 -11.37 -2.24 -15.62
N GLU A 98 -12.66 -2.55 -15.61
CA GLU A 98 -13.53 -2.38 -16.79
C GLU A 98 -13.74 -0.89 -17.16
N LYS A 99 -13.45 0.02 -16.21
CA LYS A 99 -13.54 1.49 -16.41
C LYS A 99 -12.20 2.16 -16.73
N ILE A 100 -11.09 1.42 -16.76
CA ILE A 100 -9.76 1.99 -17.02
C ILE A 100 -9.68 2.54 -18.45
N GLU A 101 -10.08 1.75 -19.45
CA GLU A 101 -9.92 2.11 -20.86
C GLU A 101 -10.66 3.39 -21.24
N GLU A 102 -11.82 3.68 -20.59
CA GLU A 102 -12.59 4.91 -20.83
C GLU A 102 -11.87 6.19 -20.42
N LYS A 103 -10.83 6.08 -19.58
CA LYS A 103 -10.04 7.22 -19.09
C LYS A 103 -8.74 7.41 -19.84
N ILE A 104 -8.39 6.49 -20.75
CA ILE A 104 -7.14 6.55 -21.50
C ILE A 104 -7.25 7.58 -22.63
N ASN A 105 -6.24 8.43 -22.74
CA ASN A 105 -6.07 9.41 -23.81
C ASN A 105 -4.57 9.63 -24.10
N ASP A 106 -4.22 10.50 -25.04
CA ASP A 106 -2.83 10.75 -25.49
C ASP A 106 -1.88 11.24 -24.36
N LYS A 107 -2.43 11.80 -23.28
CA LYS A 107 -1.66 12.26 -22.11
C LYS A 107 -1.47 11.15 -21.08
N THR A 108 -2.21 10.07 -21.15
CA THR A 108 -2.09 8.95 -20.22
C THR A 108 -0.75 8.25 -20.43
N LYS A 109 0.05 8.14 -19.37
CA LYS A 109 1.40 7.52 -19.42
C LYS A 109 1.56 6.35 -18.48
N ALA A 110 0.76 6.27 -17.43
CA ALA A 110 0.86 5.18 -16.45
C ALA A 110 -0.48 4.85 -15.80
N ILE A 111 -0.52 3.64 -15.22
CA ILE A 111 -1.55 3.19 -14.29
C ILE A 111 -0.87 2.92 -12.95
N VAL A 112 -1.45 3.45 -11.86
CA VAL A 112 -1.04 3.17 -10.48
C VAL A 112 -2.20 2.44 -9.78
N PRO A 113 -2.31 1.10 -9.93
CA PRO A 113 -3.25 0.31 -9.15
C PRO A 113 -2.82 0.29 -7.68
N VAL A 114 -3.79 0.19 -6.78
CA VAL A 114 -3.55 0.10 -5.33
C VAL A 114 -4.07 -1.25 -4.84
N HIS A 115 -3.22 -2.02 -4.18
CA HIS A 115 -3.60 -3.29 -3.55
C HIS A 115 -4.21 -3.02 -2.19
N TRP A 116 -5.50 -2.68 -2.18
CA TRP A 116 -6.19 -2.21 -1.00
C TRP A 116 -6.28 -3.30 0.08
N THR A 117 -5.98 -2.96 1.33
CA THR A 117 -5.88 -3.86 2.51
C THR A 117 -4.82 -4.96 2.40
N GLY A 118 -4.19 -5.10 1.26
CA GLY A 118 -3.32 -6.21 0.87
C GLY A 118 -3.96 -7.15 -0.14
N LYS A 119 -5.21 -6.87 -0.56
CA LYS A 119 -5.88 -7.59 -1.64
C LYS A 119 -5.34 -7.13 -2.99
N MET A 120 -4.76 -8.04 -3.75
CA MET A 120 -4.19 -7.68 -5.05
C MET A 120 -5.26 -7.37 -6.09
N CYS A 121 -5.01 -6.33 -6.89
CA CYS A 121 -5.75 -6.12 -8.14
C CYS A 121 -5.51 -7.28 -9.11
N ASP A 122 -6.39 -7.47 -10.07
CA ASP A 122 -6.17 -8.38 -11.21
C ASP A 122 -5.10 -7.77 -12.14
N MET A 123 -3.83 -8.02 -11.77
CA MET A 123 -2.69 -7.42 -12.42
C MET A 123 -2.46 -7.94 -13.84
N GLU A 124 -2.94 -9.14 -14.16
CA GLU A 124 -2.86 -9.68 -15.52
C GLU A 124 -3.73 -8.86 -16.48
N LYS A 125 -4.97 -8.55 -16.09
CA LYS A 125 -5.84 -7.68 -16.88
C LYS A 125 -5.27 -6.27 -17.02
N ILE A 126 -4.77 -5.68 -15.92
CA ILE A 126 -4.14 -4.35 -15.95
C ILE A 126 -2.94 -4.34 -16.88
N LYS A 127 -2.10 -5.38 -16.85
CA LYS A 127 -0.96 -5.52 -17.77
C LYS A 127 -1.39 -5.58 -19.23
N ASN A 128 -2.45 -6.33 -19.54
CA ASN A 128 -2.97 -6.42 -20.90
C ASN A 128 -3.43 -5.05 -21.42
N ILE A 129 -4.12 -4.26 -20.58
CA ILE A 129 -4.50 -2.89 -20.90
C ILE A 129 -3.26 -2.02 -21.12
N ALA A 130 -2.31 -2.06 -20.18
CA ALA A 130 -1.10 -1.26 -20.28
C ALA A 130 -0.28 -1.57 -21.55
N GLN A 131 -0.16 -2.84 -21.93
CA GLN A 131 0.49 -3.25 -23.17
C GLN A 131 -0.24 -2.75 -24.41
N LYS A 132 -1.58 -2.81 -24.43
CA LYS A 132 -2.40 -2.32 -25.55
C LYS A 132 -2.21 -0.84 -25.83
N TYR A 133 -1.97 -0.03 -24.80
CA TYR A 133 -1.89 1.42 -24.88
C TYR A 133 -0.49 1.98 -24.60
N ASP A 134 0.54 1.13 -24.52
CA ASP A 134 1.93 1.49 -24.20
C ASP A 134 2.07 2.32 -22.92
N LEU A 135 1.37 1.88 -21.85
CA LEU A 135 1.38 2.52 -20.54
C LEU A 135 2.34 1.83 -19.59
N LYS A 136 2.89 2.60 -18.65
CA LYS A 136 3.68 2.10 -17.52
C LYS A 136 2.78 1.64 -16.38
N ILE A 137 3.28 0.71 -15.55
CA ILE A 137 2.56 0.24 -14.36
C ILE A 137 3.45 0.43 -13.14
N ILE A 138 2.91 1.11 -12.13
CA ILE A 138 3.53 1.22 -10.81
C ILE A 138 2.51 0.72 -9.77
N GLU A 139 2.79 -0.41 -9.14
CA GLU A 139 1.91 -0.94 -8.09
C GLU A 139 2.11 -0.16 -6.79
N ASP A 140 1.04 0.44 -6.25
CA ASP A 140 1.00 0.84 -4.85
C ASP A 140 0.69 -0.39 -4.00
N ALA A 141 1.74 -1.07 -3.60
CA ALA A 141 1.72 -2.27 -2.77
C ALA A 141 2.03 -1.96 -1.29
N ALA A 142 1.81 -0.71 -0.85
CA ALA A 142 2.09 -0.25 0.52
C ALA A 142 1.38 -1.08 1.61
N GLN A 143 0.42 -1.90 1.24
CA GLN A 143 -0.32 -2.79 2.13
C GLN A 143 -0.22 -4.27 1.74
N ALA A 144 0.54 -4.62 0.69
CA ALA A 144 0.47 -5.93 0.03
C ALA A 144 1.75 -6.78 0.12
N ILE A 145 2.69 -6.43 0.99
CA ILE A 145 3.83 -7.32 1.22
C ILE A 145 3.35 -8.66 1.80
N GLY A 146 3.67 -9.77 1.14
CA GLY A 146 3.21 -11.11 1.47
C GLY A 146 1.88 -11.50 0.81
N SER A 147 1.28 -10.64 0.01
CA SER A 147 0.13 -10.98 -0.82
C SER A 147 0.54 -11.71 -2.09
N GLU A 148 -0.33 -12.60 -2.54
CA GLU A 148 -0.17 -13.35 -3.80
C GLU A 148 -1.54 -13.52 -4.48
N LEU A 149 -1.55 -13.42 -5.81
CA LEU A 149 -2.68 -13.79 -6.66
C LEU A 149 -2.16 -14.73 -7.76
N ASP A 150 -2.74 -15.92 -7.88
CA ASP A 150 -2.29 -16.95 -8.83
C ASP A 150 -0.78 -17.27 -8.71
N ASN A 151 -0.27 -17.35 -7.47
CA ASN A 151 1.15 -17.52 -7.13
C ASN A 151 2.06 -16.40 -7.67
N LYS A 152 1.52 -15.23 -7.96
CA LYS A 152 2.27 -14.05 -8.37
C LYS A 152 2.23 -12.99 -7.28
N LYS A 153 3.38 -12.43 -6.95
CA LYS A 153 3.57 -11.40 -5.94
C LYS A 153 3.53 -10.01 -6.58
N PRO A 154 3.29 -8.93 -5.79
CA PRO A 154 3.46 -7.57 -6.31
C PRO A 154 4.85 -7.38 -6.93
N GLY A 155 4.90 -6.69 -8.08
CA GLY A 155 6.13 -6.52 -8.87
C GLY A 155 6.31 -7.50 -10.02
N HIS A 156 5.47 -8.55 -10.10
CA HIS A 156 5.57 -9.52 -11.20
C HIS A 156 5.14 -8.95 -12.55
N TYR A 157 4.15 -8.07 -12.55
CA TYR A 157 3.51 -7.55 -13.76
C TYR A 157 3.84 -6.10 -14.07
N SER A 158 4.52 -5.39 -13.19
CA SER A 158 4.74 -3.94 -13.26
C SER A 158 6.18 -3.55 -13.52
N ASP A 159 6.38 -2.29 -13.90
CA ASP A 159 7.70 -1.66 -13.98
C ASP A 159 8.29 -1.47 -12.58
N PHE A 160 7.45 -1.06 -11.61
CA PHE A 160 7.78 -0.96 -10.19
C PHE A 160 6.64 -1.44 -9.30
N ALA A 161 6.98 -2.07 -8.16
CA ALA A 161 6.09 -2.20 -7.02
C ALA A 161 6.67 -1.42 -5.84
N THR A 162 5.82 -0.66 -5.14
CA THR A 162 6.22 0.27 -4.07
C THR A 162 5.58 -0.12 -2.75
N PHE A 163 6.37 -0.07 -1.68
CA PHE A 163 5.98 -0.58 -0.37
C PHE A 163 6.27 0.44 0.73
N SER A 164 5.50 0.38 1.79
CA SER A 164 5.68 1.18 3.00
C SER A 164 6.04 0.28 4.18
N THR A 165 7.00 0.73 4.98
CA THR A 165 7.36 0.12 6.26
C THR A 165 6.96 0.99 7.45
N HIS A 166 5.98 1.91 7.26
CA HIS A 166 5.40 2.70 8.33
C HIS A 166 4.93 1.80 9.50
N PRO A 167 5.02 2.24 10.77
CA PRO A 167 4.71 1.41 11.96
C PRO A 167 3.35 0.69 11.95
N LEU A 168 2.35 1.18 11.23
CA LEU A 168 1.05 0.52 11.10
C LEU A 168 0.98 -0.54 9.99
N LYS A 169 2.04 -0.74 9.22
CA LYS A 169 2.08 -1.77 8.17
C LYS A 169 2.44 -3.13 8.74
N ILE A 170 2.08 -4.20 8.02
CA ILE A 170 2.38 -5.57 8.46
C ILE A 170 3.90 -5.84 8.51
N LEU A 171 4.66 -5.33 7.55
CA LEU A 171 6.12 -5.28 7.58
C LEU A 171 6.54 -3.87 7.99
N ASN A 172 6.69 -3.63 9.27
CA ASN A 172 6.91 -2.31 9.81
C ASN A 172 8.35 -2.09 10.33
N GLY A 173 8.85 -0.87 10.16
CA GLY A 173 10.09 -0.38 10.76
C GLY A 173 9.90 0.15 12.18
N ILE A 174 10.90 0.92 12.68
CA ILE A 174 10.87 1.66 13.95
C ILE A 174 10.67 3.17 13.73
N GLY A 175 10.09 3.53 12.61
CA GLY A 175 9.81 4.88 12.13
C GLY A 175 9.31 4.78 10.71
N ASP A 176 9.37 5.88 9.98
CA ASP A 176 9.03 5.87 8.56
C ASP A 176 10.06 5.07 7.75
N GLY A 177 9.59 4.55 6.63
CA GLY A 177 10.40 3.83 5.67
C GLY A 177 9.55 3.28 4.53
N GLY A 178 10.23 2.89 3.48
CA GLY A 178 9.64 2.26 2.32
C GLY A 178 10.71 1.70 1.41
N PHE A 179 10.28 1.08 0.36
CA PHE A 179 11.15 0.57 -0.69
C PHE A 179 10.35 0.39 -1.98
N LEU A 180 11.07 0.28 -3.08
CA LEU A 180 10.50 -0.17 -4.33
C LEU A 180 11.29 -1.35 -4.88
N THR A 181 10.64 -2.16 -5.71
CA THR A 181 11.26 -3.28 -6.42
C THR A 181 11.01 -3.16 -7.92
N SER A 182 11.96 -3.69 -8.70
CA SER A 182 11.89 -3.73 -10.16
C SER A 182 12.78 -4.84 -10.74
N ASN A 183 12.55 -5.15 -12.02
CA ASN A 183 13.44 -5.99 -12.81
C ASN A 183 14.34 -5.18 -13.74
N ASP A 184 14.21 -3.86 -13.76
CA ASP A 184 15.00 -2.91 -14.55
C ASP A 184 16.16 -2.35 -13.72
N LYS A 185 17.39 -2.76 -14.10
CA LYS A 185 18.61 -2.31 -13.43
C LYS A 185 18.87 -0.81 -13.61
N GLU A 186 18.71 -0.31 -14.83
CA GLU A 186 19.01 1.09 -15.14
C GLU A 186 18.09 2.04 -14.36
N ALA A 187 16.80 1.72 -14.29
CA ALA A 187 15.85 2.48 -13.51
C ALA A 187 16.17 2.45 -12.01
N CYS A 188 16.58 1.29 -11.46
CA CYS A 188 16.98 1.18 -10.06
C CYS A 188 18.28 1.94 -9.76
N ASP A 189 19.28 1.88 -10.65
CA ASP A 189 20.54 2.63 -10.51
C ASP A 189 20.26 4.15 -10.51
N LYS A 190 19.37 4.63 -11.38
CA LYS A 190 18.93 6.02 -11.42
C LYS A 190 18.25 6.44 -10.12
N ILE A 191 17.40 5.58 -9.54
CA ILE A 191 16.76 5.85 -8.24
C ILE A 191 17.79 5.84 -7.10
N ASN A 192 18.78 4.95 -7.13
CA ASN A 192 19.86 4.93 -6.14
C ASN A 192 20.64 6.24 -6.11
N LYS A 193 20.91 6.85 -7.27
CA LYS A 193 21.50 8.18 -7.36
C LYS A 193 20.52 9.24 -6.85
N TYR A 194 19.25 9.17 -7.26
CA TYR A 194 18.23 10.17 -6.93
C TYR A 194 17.97 10.25 -5.41
N ARG A 195 17.87 9.10 -4.71
CA ARG A 195 17.67 9.05 -3.25
C ARG A 195 18.82 9.64 -2.46
N ASN A 196 19.99 9.84 -3.10
CA ASN A 196 21.21 10.37 -2.50
C ASN A 196 21.73 11.59 -3.26
N HIS A 197 20.87 12.60 -3.44
CA HIS A 197 21.17 13.90 -4.05
C HIS A 197 21.60 13.87 -5.52
N GLY A 198 21.43 12.76 -6.25
CA GLY A 198 21.91 12.59 -7.63
C GLY A 198 23.42 12.36 -7.74
N ILE A 199 24.05 11.89 -6.66
CA ILE A 199 25.51 11.68 -6.57
C ILE A 199 25.95 10.50 -7.44
N GLU A 200 26.94 10.72 -8.27
CA GLU A 200 27.69 9.70 -9.00
C GLU A 200 29.05 9.42 -8.35
N SER A 201 29.73 10.46 -7.91
CA SER A 201 30.98 10.40 -7.15
C SER A 201 31.07 11.60 -6.21
N ARG A 202 32.10 11.66 -5.35
CA ARG A 202 32.23 12.66 -4.27
C ARG A 202 31.98 14.11 -4.72
N ASP A 203 32.41 14.47 -5.92
CA ASP A 203 32.33 15.84 -6.43
C ASP A 203 31.56 15.92 -7.78
N ASN A 204 30.82 14.85 -8.12
CA ASN A 204 30.05 14.78 -9.36
C ASN A 204 28.59 14.37 -9.08
N TYR A 205 27.66 15.24 -9.49
CA TYR A 205 26.22 15.07 -9.36
C TYR A 205 25.61 15.06 -10.75
N GLU A 206 24.99 13.94 -11.14
CA GLU A 206 24.43 13.77 -12.49
C GLU A 206 23.17 14.63 -12.68
N PHE A 207 22.38 14.79 -11.62
CA PHE A 207 21.17 15.61 -11.60
C PHE A 207 20.83 16.02 -10.16
N TYR A 208 19.88 16.93 -9.99
CA TYR A 208 19.36 17.30 -8.67
C TYR A 208 18.48 16.20 -8.11
N GLY A 209 18.97 15.51 -7.11
CA GLY A 209 18.25 14.46 -6.38
C GLY A 209 17.77 14.96 -5.02
N VAL A 210 17.30 14.02 -4.21
CA VAL A 210 16.78 14.28 -2.86
C VAL A 210 17.51 13.45 -1.82
N ASN A 211 17.26 13.72 -0.56
CA ASN A 211 17.65 12.86 0.56
C ASN A 211 16.47 11.95 0.92
N SER A 212 16.49 10.72 0.43
CA SER A 212 15.47 9.70 0.77
C SER A 212 16.14 8.35 0.99
N ARG A 213 16.54 8.11 2.23
CA ARG A 213 17.29 6.91 2.63
C ARG A 213 16.65 6.31 3.89
N MET A 214 16.49 5.00 3.89
CA MET A 214 16.07 4.28 5.10
C MET A 214 17.26 4.21 6.07
N ASP A 215 17.03 4.51 7.34
CA ASP A 215 18.05 4.37 8.39
C ASP A 215 18.43 2.89 8.59
N ALA A 216 19.71 2.64 8.90
CA ALA A 216 20.23 1.29 9.11
C ALA A 216 19.50 0.55 10.23
N LEU A 217 19.15 1.24 11.31
CA LEU A 217 18.37 0.68 12.42
C LEU A 217 16.99 0.18 11.94
N SER A 218 16.31 0.98 11.15
CA SER A 218 15.02 0.58 10.56
C SER A 218 15.19 -0.58 9.60
N ALA A 219 16.21 -0.55 8.75
CA ALA A 219 16.52 -1.63 7.80
C ALA A 219 16.77 -2.97 8.51
N GLY A 220 17.58 -3.00 9.57
CA GLY A 220 17.85 -4.20 10.37
C GLY A 220 16.58 -4.76 11.02
N VAL A 221 15.73 -3.90 11.56
CA VAL A 221 14.44 -4.31 12.16
C VAL A 221 13.48 -4.86 11.11
N VAL A 222 13.34 -4.17 9.96
CA VAL A 222 12.48 -4.63 8.86
C VAL A 222 12.96 -5.99 8.33
N ASN A 223 14.27 -6.15 8.18
CA ASN A 223 14.87 -7.42 7.72
C ASN A 223 14.56 -8.59 8.70
N TYR A 224 14.69 -8.35 9.99
CA TYR A 224 14.32 -9.33 11.02
C TYR A 224 12.82 -9.70 10.96
N ARG A 225 11.95 -8.71 10.75
CA ARG A 225 10.50 -8.90 10.66
C ARG A 225 10.07 -9.58 9.37
N LEU A 226 10.80 -9.36 8.26
CA LEU A 226 10.56 -10.04 6.99
C LEU A 226 10.57 -11.56 7.15
N GLY A 227 11.50 -12.10 7.92
CA GLY A 227 11.57 -13.54 8.23
C GLY A 227 10.37 -14.09 9.01
N LYS A 228 9.51 -13.21 9.56
CA LYS A 228 8.32 -13.60 10.35
C LYS A 228 7.00 -13.31 9.64
N ILE A 229 7.03 -12.70 8.46
CA ILE A 229 5.83 -12.15 7.82
C ILE A 229 4.77 -13.22 7.55
N LYS A 230 5.17 -14.41 7.14
CA LYS A 230 4.25 -15.53 6.90
C LYS A 230 3.44 -15.88 8.15
N SER A 231 4.09 -16.02 9.30
CA SER A 231 3.40 -16.33 10.56
C SER A 231 2.49 -15.19 11.03
N LEU A 232 2.84 -13.94 10.71
CA LEU A 232 1.98 -12.78 11.01
C LEU A 232 0.71 -12.80 10.16
N ILE A 233 0.84 -13.10 8.87
CA ILE A 233 -0.30 -13.22 7.94
C ILE A 233 -1.24 -14.36 8.42
N GLU A 234 -0.69 -15.52 8.78
CA GLU A 234 -1.48 -16.65 9.28
C GLU A 234 -2.27 -16.30 10.54
N LYS A 235 -1.66 -15.59 11.49
CA LYS A 235 -2.35 -15.11 12.70
C LYS A 235 -3.45 -14.11 12.38
N ARG A 236 -3.19 -13.15 11.49
CA ARG A 236 -4.18 -12.17 11.06
C ARG A 236 -5.35 -12.82 10.32
N LYS A 237 -5.06 -13.80 9.45
CA LYS A 237 -6.09 -14.58 8.77
C LYS A 237 -7.00 -15.32 9.77
N ARG A 238 -6.42 -15.98 10.76
CA ARG A 238 -7.19 -16.62 11.85
C ARG A 238 -8.16 -15.63 12.51
N ASN A 239 -7.69 -14.43 12.83
CA ASN A 239 -8.51 -13.41 13.48
C ASN A 239 -9.67 -12.94 12.57
N ILE A 240 -9.42 -12.79 11.26
CA ILE A 240 -10.48 -12.48 10.30
C ILE A 240 -11.51 -13.61 10.21
N ASP A 241 -11.06 -14.87 10.14
CA ASP A 241 -11.94 -16.02 10.08
C ASP A 241 -12.82 -16.11 11.36
N LEU A 242 -12.29 -15.74 12.53
CA LEU A 242 -13.07 -15.62 13.78
C LEU A 242 -14.13 -14.51 13.69
N TYR A 243 -13.79 -13.31 13.22
CA TYR A 243 -14.77 -12.25 12.99
C TYR A 243 -15.88 -12.68 12.01
N LYS A 244 -15.52 -13.26 10.87
CA LYS A 244 -16.46 -13.74 9.84
C LYS A 244 -17.37 -14.84 10.37
N SER A 245 -16.86 -15.70 11.28
CA SER A 245 -17.65 -16.78 11.86
C SER A 245 -18.58 -16.33 12.99
N ASN A 246 -18.36 -15.17 13.61
CA ASN A 246 -19.12 -14.70 14.77
C ASN A 246 -20.02 -13.50 14.49
N ILE A 247 -19.72 -12.64 13.51
CA ILE A 247 -20.63 -11.58 13.08
C ILE A 247 -21.66 -12.18 12.12
N LYS A 248 -22.95 -12.16 12.51
CA LYS A 248 -24.04 -12.86 11.83
C LYS A 248 -25.03 -11.94 11.13
N THR A 249 -24.98 -10.65 11.42
CA THR A 249 -25.89 -9.68 10.81
C THR A 249 -25.58 -9.46 9.34
N LYS A 250 -26.62 -9.34 8.50
CA LYS A 250 -26.49 -8.98 7.09
C LYS A 250 -26.14 -7.50 6.85
N ASN A 251 -26.25 -6.67 7.91
CA ASN A 251 -25.96 -5.24 7.85
C ASN A 251 -24.46 -4.93 8.02
N PHE A 252 -23.64 -5.97 8.19
CA PHE A 252 -22.18 -5.87 8.27
C PHE A 252 -21.56 -6.86 7.29
N ARG A 253 -20.74 -6.36 6.35
CA ARG A 253 -20.17 -7.16 5.25
C ARG A 253 -18.65 -7.06 5.26
N PHE A 254 -17.99 -8.21 5.13
CA PHE A 254 -16.56 -8.30 4.87
C PHE A 254 -16.26 -8.31 3.38
N ILE A 255 -15.03 -7.95 3.02
CA ILE A 255 -14.53 -8.13 1.65
C ILE A 255 -14.37 -9.63 1.38
N GLU A 256 -14.85 -10.09 0.23
CA GLU A 256 -14.73 -11.47 -0.19
C GLU A 256 -13.35 -11.77 -0.79
N HIS A 257 -12.86 -13.00 -0.57
CA HIS A 257 -11.57 -13.47 -1.07
C HIS A 257 -11.75 -14.56 -2.12
N LYS A 258 -10.85 -14.57 -3.11
CA LYS A 258 -10.76 -15.65 -4.11
C LYS A 258 -9.97 -16.83 -3.54
N LYS A 259 -10.21 -18.06 -4.04
CA LYS A 259 -9.52 -19.27 -3.56
C LYS A 259 -8.01 -19.29 -3.87
N ASN A 260 -7.58 -18.60 -4.91
CA ASN A 260 -6.21 -18.51 -5.40
C ASN A 260 -5.49 -17.25 -4.91
N GLU A 261 -6.01 -16.62 -3.85
CA GLU A 261 -5.51 -15.36 -3.30
C GLU A 261 -4.96 -15.57 -1.89
N ILE A 262 -3.75 -15.06 -1.65
CA ILE A 262 -3.19 -14.84 -0.32
C ILE A 262 -3.19 -13.33 -0.10
N GLU A 263 -3.84 -12.87 0.93
CA GLU A 263 -3.86 -11.47 1.32
C GLU A 263 -2.97 -11.23 2.54
N SER A 264 -2.22 -10.15 2.54
CA SER A 264 -1.37 -9.78 3.68
C SER A 264 -2.16 -9.37 4.92
N HIS A 265 -3.45 -9.05 4.75
CA HIS A 265 -4.33 -8.61 5.84
C HIS A 265 -3.72 -7.45 6.65
N THR A 266 -3.23 -6.44 5.95
CA THR A 266 -2.64 -5.25 6.61
C THR A 266 -3.68 -4.53 7.45
N MET A 267 -4.94 -4.47 6.98
CA MET A 267 -6.08 -3.93 7.71
C MET A 267 -7.29 -4.85 7.56
N LEU A 268 -8.18 -4.86 8.54
CA LEU A 268 -9.51 -5.45 8.41
C LEU A 268 -10.49 -4.36 8.01
N VAL A 269 -10.79 -4.28 6.73
CA VAL A 269 -11.81 -3.38 6.20
C VAL A 269 -13.11 -4.14 5.97
N SER A 270 -14.21 -3.54 6.41
CA SER A 270 -15.56 -4.06 6.32
C SER A 270 -16.51 -2.93 5.95
N PHE A 271 -17.76 -3.25 5.64
CA PHE A 271 -18.81 -2.28 5.33
C PHE A 271 -19.96 -2.49 6.26
N ALA A 272 -20.44 -1.40 6.86
CA ALA A 272 -21.52 -1.37 7.84
C ALA A 272 -22.66 -0.46 7.37
N GLU A 273 -23.89 -0.94 7.38
CA GLU A 273 -25.04 -0.06 7.30
C GLU A 273 -25.09 0.77 8.58
N ASP A 274 -25.40 2.07 8.48
CA ASP A 274 -25.27 3.01 9.60
C ASP A 274 -23.88 2.95 10.29
N ARG A 275 -22.81 3.08 9.47
CA ARG A 275 -21.40 3.05 9.92
C ARG A 275 -21.13 3.99 11.08
N ASP A 276 -21.65 5.22 11.04
CA ASP A 276 -21.39 6.24 12.07
C ASP A 276 -22.11 5.89 13.39
N GLY A 277 -23.33 5.35 13.31
CA GLY A 277 -24.05 4.81 14.47
C GLY A 277 -23.31 3.65 15.11
N LEU A 278 -22.84 2.69 14.31
CA LEU A 278 -22.04 1.57 14.80
C LEU A 278 -20.73 2.04 15.44
N GLN A 279 -20.01 2.97 14.82
CA GLN A 279 -18.76 3.51 15.35
C GLN A 279 -18.96 4.17 16.71
N LYS A 280 -20.02 4.97 16.84
CA LYS A 280 -20.41 5.61 18.10
C LYS A 280 -20.76 4.56 19.17
N TYR A 281 -21.61 3.59 18.83
CA TYR A 281 -22.01 2.51 19.73
C TYR A 281 -20.80 1.71 20.24
N LEU A 282 -19.87 1.33 19.37
CA LEU A 282 -18.66 0.63 19.76
C LEU A 282 -17.80 1.49 20.70
N SER A 283 -17.66 2.78 20.43
CA SER A 283 -16.91 3.71 21.28
C SER A 283 -17.53 3.88 22.68
N GLU A 284 -18.86 3.86 22.80
CA GLU A 284 -19.58 3.89 24.08
C GLU A 284 -19.38 2.60 24.91
N HIS A 285 -18.86 1.55 24.27
CA HIS A 285 -18.52 0.26 24.92
C HIS A 285 -17.00 0.02 24.95
N ASP A 286 -16.19 1.09 24.94
CA ASP A 286 -14.73 1.06 25.01
C ASP A 286 -14.06 0.26 23.86
N ILE A 287 -14.73 0.10 22.72
CA ILE A 287 -14.21 -0.55 21.52
C ILE A 287 -13.84 0.50 20.48
N GLN A 288 -12.54 0.63 20.19
CA GLN A 288 -12.06 1.52 19.15
C GLN A 288 -12.29 0.94 17.76
N SER A 289 -12.92 1.70 16.88
CA SER A 289 -12.99 1.39 15.44
C SER A 289 -12.47 2.56 14.61
N LEU A 290 -12.03 2.29 13.38
CA LEU A 290 -11.41 3.28 12.51
C LEU A 290 -12.10 3.30 11.15
N VAL A 291 -11.96 4.40 10.43
CA VAL A 291 -12.53 4.58 9.08
C VAL A 291 -11.41 4.82 8.09
N TYR A 292 -11.14 3.85 7.21
CA TYR A 292 -10.12 3.89 6.16
C TYR A 292 -10.75 3.68 4.77
N TYR A 293 -11.19 4.73 4.02
CA TYR A 293 -11.29 6.14 4.36
C TYR A 293 -12.71 6.61 4.04
N GLY A 294 -13.28 7.45 4.91
CA GLY A 294 -14.66 7.91 4.77
C GLY A 294 -14.90 8.96 3.67
N THR A 295 -13.84 9.44 3.02
CA THR A 295 -13.94 10.40 1.92
C THR A 295 -13.03 9.96 0.79
N PRO A 296 -13.56 9.63 -0.40
CA PRO A 296 -12.77 9.23 -1.55
C PRO A 296 -11.87 10.38 -2.05
N LEU A 297 -10.78 10.03 -2.75
CA LEU A 297 -9.72 10.96 -3.15
C LEU A 297 -10.23 12.12 -4.00
N HIS A 298 -11.17 11.89 -4.89
CA HIS A 298 -11.71 12.92 -5.78
C HIS A 298 -12.50 14.02 -5.04
N LEU A 299 -13.03 13.73 -3.84
CA LEU A 299 -13.74 14.71 -3.00
C LEU A 299 -12.81 15.41 -2.00
N GLN A 300 -11.54 15.03 -1.90
CA GLN A 300 -10.58 15.71 -1.05
C GLN A 300 -10.31 17.14 -1.55
N ASN A 301 -10.03 18.06 -0.63
CA ASN A 301 -9.72 19.44 -0.98
C ASN A 301 -8.53 19.55 -1.95
N ALA A 302 -7.53 18.67 -1.82
CA ALA A 302 -6.37 18.61 -2.70
C ALA A 302 -6.74 18.30 -4.16
N SER A 303 -7.84 17.58 -4.39
CA SER A 303 -8.30 17.18 -5.73
C SER A 303 -9.24 18.20 -6.40
N LYS A 304 -9.68 19.26 -5.69
CA LYS A 304 -10.58 20.28 -6.25
C LYS A 304 -10.04 20.94 -7.51
N LYS A 305 -8.71 21.13 -7.60
CA LYS A 305 -8.04 21.70 -8.79
C LYS A 305 -8.20 20.87 -10.06
N HIS A 306 -8.59 19.59 -9.93
CA HIS A 306 -8.80 18.69 -11.06
C HIS A 306 -10.25 18.65 -11.56
N GLY A 307 -11.18 19.39 -10.90
CA GLY A 307 -12.55 19.56 -11.35
C GLY A 307 -13.52 18.44 -11.02
N TYR A 308 -13.13 17.48 -10.20
CA TYR A 308 -14.01 16.41 -9.74
C TYR A 308 -15.08 16.89 -8.77
N LYS A 309 -16.22 16.20 -8.75
CA LYS A 309 -17.37 16.52 -7.92
C LYS A 309 -18.08 15.26 -7.40
N LYS A 310 -18.95 15.43 -6.44
CA LYS A 310 -19.82 14.36 -5.95
C LYS A 310 -20.67 13.79 -7.08
N GLY A 311 -20.75 12.46 -7.15
CA GLY A 311 -21.44 11.69 -8.18
C GLY A 311 -20.54 11.21 -9.31
N ASP A 312 -19.27 11.64 -9.40
CA ASP A 312 -18.36 11.21 -10.48
C ASP A 312 -17.91 9.74 -10.32
N PHE A 313 -17.87 9.24 -9.07
CA PHE A 313 -17.44 7.86 -8.74
C PHE A 313 -18.38 7.24 -7.71
N PRO A 314 -19.59 6.80 -8.15
CA PRO A 314 -20.68 6.43 -7.23
C PRO A 314 -20.35 5.22 -6.34
N ASN A 315 -19.58 4.23 -6.82
CA ASN A 315 -19.17 3.10 -5.98
C ASN A 315 -18.18 3.53 -4.89
N ALA A 316 -17.19 4.33 -5.26
CA ALA A 316 -16.23 4.88 -4.29
C ALA A 316 -16.94 5.68 -3.19
N GLU A 317 -17.89 6.53 -3.56
CA GLU A 317 -18.69 7.32 -2.62
C GLU A 317 -19.56 6.43 -1.72
N TYR A 318 -20.28 5.47 -2.31
CA TYR A 318 -21.13 4.53 -1.58
C TYR A 318 -20.36 3.68 -0.56
N LEU A 319 -19.20 3.15 -0.96
CA LEU A 319 -18.40 2.29 -0.09
C LEU A 319 -17.66 3.10 0.99
N CYS A 320 -17.18 4.31 0.68
CA CYS A 320 -16.57 5.20 1.67
C CYS A 320 -17.53 5.64 2.78
N ASP A 321 -18.82 5.77 2.49
CA ASP A 321 -19.82 6.07 3.49
C ASP A 321 -20.06 4.90 4.48
N ARG A 322 -19.68 3.68 4.11
CA ARG A 322 -19.94 2.44 4.86
C ARG A 322 -18.69 1.80 5.45
N VAL A 323 -17.52 2.19 4.98
CA VAL A 323 -16.25 1.56 5.39
C VAL A 323 -15.98 1.71 6.88
N ILE A 324 -15.64 0.61 7.56
CA ILE A 324 -15.23 0.56 8.96
C ILE A 324 -14.20 -0.53 9.16
N SER A 325 -13.23 -0.27 10.03
CA SER A 325 -12.24 -1.24 10.51
C SER A 325 -12.47 -1.52 11.99
N LEU A 326 -12.75 -2.77 12.30
CA LEU A 326 -12.77 -3.26 13.68
C LEU A 326 -11.34 -3.38 14.24
N PRO A 327 -11.16 -3.52 15.57
CA PRO A 327 -9.87 -3.79 16.16
C PRO A 327 -9.19 -4.96 15.47
N PHE A 328 -7.94 -4.78 15.01
CA PHE A 328 -7.30 -5.78 14.18
C PHE A 328 -5.78 -5.73 14.26
N HIS A 329 -5.21 -6.76 14.88
CA HIS A 329 -3.77 -7.05 14.89
C HIS A 329 -3.52 -8.52 15.24
N GLN A 330 -2.29 -8.99 15.04
CA GLN A 330 -1.88 -10.38 15.25
C GLN A 330 -1.79 -10.84 16.72
N TYR A 331 -2.02 -9.94 17.66
CA TYR A 331 -1.95 -10.21 19.11
C TYR A 331 -3.32 -10.13 19.80
N LEU A 332 -4.41 -10.00 19.03
CA LEU A 332 -5.76 -10.09 19.59
C LEU A 332 -6.00 -11.51 20.09
N GLU A 333 -6.53 -11.60 21.29
CA GLU A 333 -7.02 -12.86 21.88
C GLU A 333 -8.43 -13.17 21.34
N GLU A 334 -8.81 -14.44 21.42
CA GLU A 334 -10.10 -14.90 20.87
C GLU A 334 -11.28 -14.23 21.58
N GLU A 335 -11.19 -14.08 22.91
CA GLU A 335 -12.21 -13.43 23.73
C GLU A 335 -12.46 -11.98 23.32
N GLU A 336 -11.42 -11.24 22.95
CA GLU A 336 -11.54 -9.85 22.46
C GLU A 336 -12.30 -9.80 21.14
N ILE A 337 -12.01 -10.72 20.21
CA ILE A 337 -12.71 -10.83 18.92
C ILE A 337 -14.18 -11.21 19.12
N LEU A 338 -14.46 -12.15 20.04
CA LEU A 338 -15.83 -12.56 20.36
C LEU A 338 -16.63 -11.41 20.98
N LEU A 339 -16.02 -10.63 21.90
CA LEU A 339 -16.65 -9.45 22.49
C LEU A 339 -17.03 -8.41 21.40
N VAL A 340 -16.09 -8.07 20.52
CA VAL A 340 -16.34 -7.11 19.43
C VAL A 340 -17.44 -7.63 18.51
N SER A 341 -17.40 -8.94 18.17
CA SER A 341 -18.41 -9.56 17.30
C SER A 341 -19.82 -9.52 17.93
N ASP A 342 -19.91 -9.79 19.23
CA ASP A 342 -21.18 -9.70 19.98
C ASP A 342 -21.74 -8.27 20.00
N MET A 343 -20.88 -7.26 20.21
CA MET A 343 -21.29 -5.87 20.16
C MET A 343 -21.80 -5.44 18.79
N VAL A 344 -21.14 -5.86 17.71
CA VAL A 344 -21.63 -5.62 16.34
C VAL A 344 -23.00 -6.29 16.13
N ASN A 345 -23.18 -7.54 16.54
CA ASN A 345 -24.46 -8.21 16.42
C ASN A 345 -25.57 -7.53 17.24
N LYS A 346 -25.29 -7.10 18.48
CA LYS A 346 -26.23 -6.39 19.35
C LYS A 346 -26.67 -5.04 18.78
N PHE A 347 -25.76 -4.31 18.12
CA PHE A 347 -26.11 -3.03 17.50
C PHE A 347 -27.17 -3.20 16.39
N TYR A 348 -27.18 -4.33 15.71
CA TYR A 348 -28.11 -4.59 14.61
C TYR A 348 -29.29 -5.52 15.00
N ALA A 349 -29.40 -5.94 16.25
CA ALA A 349 -30.51 -6.76 16.72
C ALA A 349 -31.77 -5.92 16.96
#